data_4a24383d996f04cde3c735586d90f73b
#
_entry.id   4a24383d996f04cde3c735586d90f73b
#
_cell.length_a   1.000
_cell.length_b   1.000
_cell.length_c   1.000
_cell.angle_alpha   90.00
_cell.angle_beta   90.00
_cell.angle_gamma   90.00
#
_symmetry.space_group_name_H-M   'P 1'
#
loop_
_entity.id
_entity.type
_entity.pdbx_description
1 polymer ?
#
loop_
_entity_poly.entity_id
_entity_poly.type
_entity_poly.pdbx_seq_one_letter_code
_entity_poly.pdbx_strand_id
1 'polypeptide(L)'
;FINNCINFNHMFNLILFEPEIPPNTGNIIRLCANTGSRLHLIKPYAFDLSSKNLRRAGLDYIDLANVQEHDSISSCYKTLNKTRFFAVTTKASTLYTNFNYQKNDSFIFGPETRGLPHEILNSVNIEQKIRIPMVKNNRSLNLSNSVGIVVYEAWRQLNFENGN
;
A
#
# COMPACT_ATOMS: atom_id res chain seq x y z
N PHE A 1 -8.45 0.68 32.41
CA PHE A 1 -7.54 0.78 31.27
C PHE A 1 -8.41 0.95 30.03
N ILE A 2 -8.53 2.17 29.55
CA ILE A 2 -9.39 2.55 28.41
C ILE A 2 -8.60 2.25 27.16
N ASN A 3 -8.99 1.22 26.40
CA ASN A 3 -8.58 1.04 25.01
C ASN A 3 -9.17 2.20 24.20
N ASN A 4 -8.43 3.30 24.11
CA ASN A 4 -8.68 4.29 23.08
C ASN A 4 -8.34 3.67 21.72
N CYS A 5 -9.30 3.01 21.09
CA CYS A 5 -9.32 2.83 19.67
C CYS A 5 -9.45 4.23 19.04
N ILE A 6 -8.32 4.89 18.82
CA ILE A 6 -8.29 6.07 17.96
C ILE A 6 -8.64 5.55 16.57
N ASN A 7 -9.91 5.67 16.20
CA ASN A 7 -10.36 5.51 14.84
C ASN A 7 -9.76 6.67 14.01
N PHE A 8 -8.49 6.53 13.63
CA PHE A 8 -7.96 7.36 12.57
C PHE A 8 -8.66 6.90 11.29
N ASN A 9 -9.55 7.72 10.79
CA ASN A 9 -10.17 7.56 9.48
C ASN A 9 -9.07 7.78 8.45
N HIS A 10 -8.29 6.73 8.16
CA HIS A 10 -7.26 6.79 7.13
C HIS A 10 -7.91 6.90 5.76
N MET A 11 -7.22 7.62 4.86
CA MET A 11 -7.71 7.77 3.48
C MET A 11 -7.76 6.39 2.80
N PHE A 12 -6.62 5.69 2.76
CA PHE A 12 -6.47 4.36 2.18
C PHE A 12 -5.57 3.49 3.05
N ASN A 13 -5.61 2.17 2.80
CA ASN A 13 -4.67 1.21 3.35
C ASN A 13 -3.75 0.72 2.23
N LEU A 14 -2.45 0.95 2.37
CA LEU A 14 -1.44 0.53 1.42
C LEU A 14 -0.72 -0.68 2.00
N ILE A 15 -0.75 -1.80 1.29
CA ILE A 15 -0.22 -3.07 1.77
C ILE A 15 0.95 -3.47 0.87
N LEU A 16 2.15 -3.56 1.46
CA LEU A 16 3.33 -4.09 0.78
C LEU A 16 3.56 -5.53 1.23
N PHE A 17 3.40 -6.44 0.28
CA PHE A 17 3.65 -7.86 0.53
C PHE A 17 5.13 -8.17 0.35
N GLU A 18 5.80 -8.50 1.46
CA GLU A 18 7.22 -8.88 1.50
C GLU A 18 8.13 -7.93 0.67
N PRO A 19 8.14 -6.61 0.98
CA PRO A 19 8.93 -5.65 0.20
C PRO A 19 10.43 -5.94 0.31
N GLU A 20 11.18 -5.69 -0.77
CA GLU A 20 12.59 -6.08 -0.89
C GLU A 20 13.56 -4.89 -0.84
N ILE A 21 13.14 -3.72 -1.30
CA ILE A 21 14.01 -2.54 -1.51
C ILE A 21 13.69 -1.44 -0.49
N PRO A 22 14.54 -1.23 0.55
CA PRO A 22 14.28 -0.28 1.63
C PRO A 22 13.96 1.16 1.18
N PRO A 23 14.65 1.75 0.19
CA PRO A 23 14.31 3.09 -0.32
C PRO A 23 12.88 3.22 -0.85
N ASN A 24 12.33 2.18 -1.48
CA ASN A 24 10.94 2.20 -1.92
C ASN A 24 9.98 2.28 -0.74
N THR A 25 10.20 1.46 0.28
CA THR A 25 9.41 1.48 1.51
C THR A 25 9.49 2.85 2.19
N GLY A 26 10.69 3.46 2.27
CA GLY A 26 10.86 4.80 2.81
C GLY A 26 10.06 5.87 2.08
N ASN A 27 10.09 5.85 0.75
CA ASN A 27 9.28 6.77 -0.08
C ASN A 27 7.78 6.57 0.13
N ILE A 28 7.33 5.32 0.29
CA ILE A 28 5.92 5.00 0.51
C ILE A 28 5.47 5.42 1.91
N ILE A 29 6.30 5.30 2.94
CA ILE A 29 6.01 5.82 4.28
C ILE A 29 5.72 7.32 4.21
N ARG A 30 6.57 8.10 3.51
CA ARG A 30 6.36 9.54 3.32
C ARG A 30 5.10 9.84 2.51
N LEU A 31 4.81 9.05 1.48
CA LEU A 31 3.57 9.16 0.71
C LEU A 31 2.34 8.96 1.60
N CYS A 32 2.37 7.96 2.49
CA CYS A 32 1.29 7.70 3.45
C CYS A 32 1.05 8.91 4.37
N ALA A 33 2.11 9.52 4.89
CA ALA A 33 2.01 10.72 5.71
C ALA A 33 1.34 11.88 4.94
N ASN A 34 1.74 12.10 3.67
CA ASN A 34 1.21 13.17 2.84
C ASN A 34 -0.25 12.96 2.39
N THR A 35 -0.71 11.72 2.28
CA THR A 35 -2.05 11.39 1.78
C THR A 35 -3.03 10.98 2.88
N GLY A 36 -2.60 10.97 4.15
CA GLY A 36 -3.41 10.48 5.26
C GLY A 36 -3.70 8.97 5.17
N SER A 37 -2.90 8.21 4.42
CA SER A 37 -3.02 6.77 4.27
C SER A 37 -2.25 6.02 5.34
N ARG A 38 -2.59 4.74 5.57
CA ARG A 38 -1.86 3.84 6.46
C ARG A 38 -1.07 2.82 5.65
N LEU A 39 0.17 2.55 6.07
CA LEU A 39 1.01 1.52 5.49
C LEU A 39 0.95 0.23 6.32
N HIS A 40 0.75 -0.88 5.63
CA HIS A 40 0.80 -2.23 6.18
C HIS A 40 1.95 -2.99 5.52
N LEU A 41 2.89 -3.48 6.32
CA LEU A 41 4.04 -4.24 5.87
C LEU A 41 3.84 -5.71 6.24
N ILE A 42 3.87 -6.59 5.24
CA ILE A 42 3.74 -8.03 5.45
C ILE A 42 5.14 -8.65 5.46
N LYS A 43 5.47 -9.34 6.55
CA LYS A 43 6.73 -10.08 6.68
C LYS A 43 6.71 -11.37 5.83
N PRO A 44 7.89 -11.94 5.46
CA PRO A 44 9.23 -11.45 5.83
C PRO A 44 9.74 -10.36 4.90
N TYR A 45 10.58 -9.47 5.44
CA TYR A 45 11.44 -8.56 4.68
C TYR A 45 12.77 -8.37 5.42
N ALA A 46 13.84 -8.15 4.65
CA ALA A 46 15.22 -8.24 5.15
C ALA A 46 15.82 -6.92 5.63
N PHE A 47 15.02 -5.86 5.75
CA PHE A 47 15.51 -4.56 6.20
C PHE A 47 14.92 -4.18 7.56
N ASP A 48 15.62 -3.28 8.25
CA ASP A 48 15.23 -2.78 9.55
C ASP A 48 14.61 -1.38 9.45
N LEU A 49 13.43 -1.23 10.04
CA LEU A 49 12.76 0.07 10.22
C LEU A 49 13.34 0.85 11.41
N SER A 50 14.57 0.55 11.83
CA SER A 50 15.19 1.25 12.94
C SER A 50 15.31 2.76 12.69
N SER A 51 15.24 3.51 13.78
CA SER A 51 15.31 4.97 13.76
C SER A 51 16.57 5.53 13.05
N LYS A 52 17.67 4.75 12.98
CA LYS A 52 18.91 5.14 12.29
C LYS A 52 18.77 5.08 10.77
N ASN A 53 18.17 4.02 10.25
CA ASN A 53 17.95 3.85 8.81
C ASN A 53 16.87 4.79 8.29
N LEU A 54 15.85 5.04 9.08
CA LEU A 54 14.77 5.95 8.76
C LEU A 54 15.22 7.42 8.70
N ARG A 55 16.05 7.85 9.67
CA ARG A 55 16.67 9.19 9.62
C ARG A 55 17.55 9.39 8.41
N ARG A 56 18.28 8.36 7.95
CA ARG A 56 19.03 8.41 6.69
C ARG A 56 18.16 8.57 5.46
N ALA A 57 16.92 8.05 5.50
CA ALA A 57 15.92 8.24 4.46
C ALA A 57 15.15 9.57 4.60
N GLY A 58 15.49 10.40 5.60
CA GLY A 58 14.81 11.67 5.87
C GLY A 58 13.39 11.49 6.41
N LEU A 59 13.11 10.36 7.05
CA LEU A 59 11.83 10.08 7.73
C LEU A 59 11.95 10.44 9.21
N ASP A 60 10.90 10.97 9.78
CA ASP A 60 10.83 11.28 11.18
C ASP A 60 9.93 10.31 11.96
N TYR A 61 9.83 10.51 13.26
CA TYR A 61 9.00 9.69 14.14
C TYR A 61 7.50 9.74 13.79
N ILE A 62 7.03 10.88 13.26
CA ILE A 62 5.62 11.11 12.91
C ILE A 62 5.25 10.27 11.68
N ASP A 63 6.17 10.17 10.71
CA ASP A 63 5.97 9.36 9.50
C ASP A 63 5.70 7.88 9.83
N LEU A 64 6.32 7.36 10.89
CA LEU A 64 6.16 5.97 11.34
C LEU A 64 4.87 5.68 12.09
N ALA A 65 4.19 6.69 12.60
CA ALA A 65 2.93 6.50 13.33
C ALA A 65 1.83 5.84 12.47
N ASN A 66 1.98 5.90 11.14
CA ASN A 66 1.05 5.31 10.17
C ASN A 66 1.52 3.96 9.60
N VAL A 67 2.56 3.32 10.19
CA VAL A 67 3.07 2.02 9.73
C VAL A 67 2.64 0.93 10.70
N GLN A 68 2.09 -0.15 10.16
CA GLN A 68 1.72 -1.36 10.91
C GLN A 68 2.36 -2.58 10.26
N GLU A 69 3.05 -3.40 11.04
CA GLU A 69 3.64 -4.66 10.61
C GLU A 69 2.68 -5.83 10.84
N HIS A 70 2.71 -6.81 9.95
CA HIS A 70 1.95 -8.05 10.06
C HIS A 70 2.85 -9.25 9.78
N ASP A 71 2.69 -10.32 10.58
CA ASP A 71 3.47 -11.55 10.39
C ASP A 71 2.99 -12.37 9.18
N SER A 72 1.78 -12.08 8.66
CA SER A 72 1.23 -12.72 7.47
C SER A 72 0.16 -11.85 6.81
N ILE A 73 -0.11 -12.12 5.53
CA ILE A 73 -1.22 -11.48 4.81
C ILE A 73 -2.57 -11.82 5.47
N SER A 74 -2.73 -13.02 6.03
CA SER A 74 -3.96 -13.43 6.73
C SER A 74 -4.23 -12.59 7.97
N SER A 75 -3.19 -12.21 8.73
CA SER A 75 -3.34 -11.30 9.88
C SER A 75 -3.72 -9.89 9.44
N CYS A 76 -3.18 -9.43 8.31
CA CYS A 76 -3.56 -8.15 7.71
C CYS A 76 -5.04 -8.13 7.28
N TYR A 77 -5.51 -9.17 6.59
CA TYR A 77 -6.92 -9.30 6.20
C TYR A 77 -7.87 -9.28 7.40
N LYS A 78 -7.51 -9.95 8.50
CA LYS A 78 -8.30 -9.92 9.75
C LYS A 78 -8.37 -8.52 10.34
N THR A 79 -7.26 -7.78 10.32
CA THR A 79 -7.20 -6.39 10.81
C THR A 79 -8.06 -5.47 9.95
N LEU A 80 -8.07 -5.66 8.63
CA LEU A 80 -8.77 -4.85 7.64
C LEU A 80 -10.07 -5.50 7.12
N ASN A 81 -10.75 -6.28 7.95
CA ASN A 81 -11.87 -7.15 7.56
C ASN A 81 -13.10 -6.44 6.97
N LYS A 82 -13.16 -5.12 7.04
CA LYS A 82 -14.29 -4.30 6.53
C LYS A 82 -13.91 -3.46 5.30
N THR A 83 -12.75 -3.73 4.70
CA THR A 83 -12.27 -2.96 3.55
C THR A 83 -12.32 -3.78 2.26
N ARG A 84 -12.41 -3.10 1.11
CA ARG A 84 -12.24 -3.75 -0.19
C ARG A 84 -10.76 -3.85 -0.50
N PHE A 85 -10.33 -4.98 -1.07
CA PHE A 85 -8.92 -5.21 -1.40
C PHE A 85 -8.72 -5.23 -2.91
N PHE A 86 -7.83 -4.39 -3.41
CA PHE A 86 -7.41 -4.31 -4.80
C PHE A 86 -5.98 -4.80 -4.94
N ALA A 87 -5.76 -5.83 -5.73
CA ALA A 87 -4.42 -6.32 -6.04
C ALA A 87 -3.85 -5.58 -7.26
N VAL A 88 -2.77 -4.83 -7.05
CA VAL A 88 -2.09 -4.10 -8.12
C VAL A 88 -1.06 -5.01 -8.77
N THR A 89 -1.28 -5.36 -10.03
CA THR A 89 -0.44 -6.32 -10.75
C THR A 89 -0.43 -6.05 -12.25
N THR A 90 0.70 -6.29 -12.89
CA THR A 90 0.84 -6.19 -14.35
C THR A 90 0.02 -7.26 -15.11
N LYS A 91 -0.40 -8.32 -14.41
CA LYS A 91 -1.18 -9.43 -14.95
C LYS A 91 -2.70 -9.16 -15.02
N ALA A 92 -3.16 -8.04 -14.49
CA ALA A 92 -4.58 -7.69 -14.54
C ALA A 92 -5.00 -7.22 -15.93
N SER A 93 -6.24 -7.44 -16.28
CA SER A 93 -6.87 -6.89 -17.48
C SER A 93 -7.48 -5.50 -17.26
N THR A 94 -7.96 -5.23 -16.05
CA THR A 94 -8.67 -4.00 -15.69
C THR A 94 -7.70 -2.88 -15.34
N LEU A 95 -7.89 -1.71 -15.95
CA LEU A 95 -7.09 -0.53 -15.63
C LEU A 95 -7.46 0.01 -14.24
N TYR A 96 -6.46 0.53 -13.52
CA TYR A 96 -6.64 1.13 -12.20
C TYR A 96 -7.62 2.32 -12.19
N THR A 97 -7.84 2.96 -13.32
CA THR A 97 -8.78 4.07 -13.48
C THR A 97 -10.24 3.65 -13.64
N ASN A 98 -10.52 2.36 -13.86
CA ASN A 98 -11.85 1.84 -14.18
C ASN A 98 -12.67 1.46 -12.92
N PHE A 99 -12.23 1.89 -11.76
CA PHE A 99 -12.94 1.66 -10.50
C PHE A 99 -13.34 2.96 -9.82
N ASN A 100 -14.45 2.91 -9.09
CA ASN A 100 -14.87 3.96 -8.16
C ASN A 100 -14.31 3.62 -6.77
N TYR A 101 -13.24 4.28 -6.38
CA TYR A 101 -12.59 4.07 -5.10
C TYR A 101 -13.34 4.78 -3.98
N GLN A 102 -13.17 4.25 -2.76
CA GLN A 102 -13.81 4.76 -1.55
C GLN A 102 -12.77 4.90 -0.45
N LYS A 103 -13.06 5.72 0.56
CA LYS A 103 -12.25 5.76 1.78
C LYS A 103 -12.10 4.36 2.37
N ASN A 104 -10.94 4.12 2.96
CA ASN A 104 -10.54 2.84 3.52
C ASN A 104 -10.34 1.70 2.51
N ASP A 105 -10.42 1.92 1.21
CA ASP A 105 -10.00 0.91 0.24
C ASP A 105 -8.55 0.50 0.50
N SER A 106 -8.26 -0.77 0.29
CA SER A 106 -6.96 -1.38 0.54
C SER A 106 -6.30 -1.78 -0.77
N PHE A 107 -5.09 -1.31 -1.02
CA PHE A 107 -4.31 -1.61 -2.22
C PHE A 107 -3.12 -2.50 -1.86
N ILE A 108 -3.02 -3.68 -2.49
CA ILE A 108 -1.94 -4.65 -2.23
C ILE A 108 -0.95 -4.61 -3.39
N PHE A 109 0.31 -4.41 -3.05
CA PHE A 109 1.45 -4.41 -3.97
C PHE A 109 2.40 -5.55 -3.62
N GLY A 110 2.92 -6.22 -4.64
CA GLY A 110 3.89 -7.29 -4.48
C GLY A 110 5.34 -6.81 -4.33
N PRO A 111 6.24 -7.72 -3.95
CA PRO A 111 7.67 -7.46 -3.93
C PRO A 111 8.18 -7.07 -5.32
N GLU A 112 9.25 -6.27 -5.34
CA GLU A 112 9.76 -5.59 -6.53
C GLU A 112 10.20 -6.55 -7.65
N THR A 113 10.74 -7.71 -7.29
CA THR A 113 11.34 -8.63 -8.27
C THR A 113 10.38 -9.68 -8.80
N ARG A 114 9.39 -10.13 -8.01
CA ARG A 114 8.54 -11.29 -8.33
C ARG A 114 7.05 -10.99 -8.42
N GLY A 115 6.62 -9.81 -7.95
CA GLY A 115 5.21 -9.43 -7.90
C GLY A 115 4.38 -10.26 -6.89
N LEU A 116 3.07 -10.07 -6.90
CA LEU A 116 2.17 -10.81 -6.00
C LEU A 116 2.10 -12.30 -6.38
N PRO A 117 2.18 -13.21 -5.39
CA PRO A 117 2.01 -14.64 -5.62
C PRO A 117 0.58 -14.98 -6.03
N HIS A 118 0.44 -16.13 -6.69
CA HIS A 118 -0.83 -16.59 -7.26
C HIS A 118 -1.93 -16.77 -6.19
N GLU A 119 -1.57 -17.23 -5.01
CA GLU A 119 -2.49 -17.44 -3.89
C GLU A 119 -3.13 -16.12 -3.43
N ILE A 120 -2.36 -15.03 -3.43
CA ILE A 120 -2.91 -13.70 -3.10
C ILE A 120 -3.80 -13.20 -4.24
N LEU A 121 -3.35 -13.32 -5.48
CA LEU A 121 -4.11 -12.86 -6.66
C LEU A 121 -5.46 -13.57 -6.83
N ASN A 122 -5.60 -14.80 -6.33
CA ASN A 122 -6.84 -15.57 -6.39
C ASN A 122 -7.53 -15.72 -5.04
N SER A 123 -7.11 -14.96 -4.04
CA SER A 123 -7.77 -14.93 -2.73
C SER A 123 -9.19 -14.40 -2.85
N VAL A 124 -10.12 -15.00 -2.10
CA VAL A 124 -11.50 -14.51 -1.95
C VAL A 124 -11.58 -13.11 -1.33
N ASN A 125 -10.50 -12.64 -0.70
CA ASN A 125 -10.44 -11.29 -0.14
C ASN A 125 -10.18 -10.21 -1.20
N ILE A 126 -9.74 -10.59 -2.41
CA ILE A 126 -9.47 -9.61 -3.47
C ILE A 126 -10.76 -9.27 -4.21
N GLU A 127 -11.20 -8.04 -4.07
CA GLU A 127 -12.33 -7.47 -4.81
C GLU A 127 -12.03 -7.44 -6.32
N GLN A 128 -10.85 -6.94 -6.68
CA GLN A 128 -10.42 -6.83 -8.07
C GLN A 128 -8.90 -6.77 -8.22
N LYS A 129 -8.43 -7.29 -9.36
CA LYS A 129 -7.06 -7.08 -9.86
C LYS A 129 -7.03 -5.87 -10.78
N ILE A 130 -6.13 -4.95 -10.54
CA ILE A 130 -5.98 -3.72 -11.31
C ILE A 130 -4.55 -3.54 -11.79
N ARG A 131 -4.38 -2.86 -12.92
CA ARG A 131 -3.05 -2.57 -13.49
C ARG A 131 -2.87 -1.11 -13.86
N ILE A 132 -1.64 -0.65 -13.75
CA ILE A 132 -1.19 0.59 -14.37
C ILE A 132 -0.76 0.27 -15.80
N PRO A 133 -1.25 1.00 -16.82
CA PRO A 133 -0.87 0.73 -18.20
C PRO A 133 0.62 1.04 -18.43
N MET A 134 1.26 0.24 -19.24
CA MET A 134 2.66 0.42 -19.66
C MET A 134 2.79 0.16 -21.16
N VAL A 135 3.75 0.80 -21.79
CA VAL A 135 4.12 0.50 -23.19
C VAL A 135 4.65 -0.95 -23.25
N LYS A 136 4.30 -1.66 -24.32
CA LYS A 136 4.70 -3.07 -24.50
C LYS A 136 6.22 -3.24 -24.41
N ASN A 137 6.64 -4.40 -23.91
CA ASN A 137 8.04 -4.81 -23.79
C ASN A 137 8.92 -3.97 -22.85
N ASN A 138 8.31 -3.20 -21.95
CA ASN A 138 9.03 -2.49 -20.91
C ASN A 138 9.06 -3.26 -19.58
N ARG A 139 10.03 -2.90 -18.73
CA ARG A 139 10.11 -3.40 -17.37
C ARG A 139 8.94 -2.82 -16.53
N SER A 140 8.61 -3.50 -15.45
CA SER A 140 7.66 -3.00 -14.47
C SER A 140 8.08 -1.63 -13.91
N LEU A 141 7.10 -0.81 -13.58
CA LEU A 141 7.35 0.44 -12.87
C LEU A 141 8.00 0.19 -11.51
N ASN A 142 8.77 1.16 -11.04
CA ASN A 142 9.25 1.18 -9.66
C ASN A 142 8.08 1.11 -8.68
N LEU A 143 8.24 0.36 -7.58
CA LEU A 143 7.17 0.12 -6.62
C LEU A 143 6.62 1.42 -6.02
N SER A 144 7.48 2.33 -5.55
CA SER A 144 7.01 3.57 -4.94
C SER A 144 6.29 4.49 -5.94
N ASN A 145 6.71 4.49 -7.21
CA ASN A 145 5.99 5.19 -8.27
C ASN A 145 4.60 4.57 -8.51
N SER A 146 4.51 3.24 -8.56
CA SER A 146 3.25 2.53 -8.75
C SER A 146 2.25 2.84 -7.62
N VAL A 147 2.73 2.84 -6.38
CA VAL A 147 1.91 3.20 -5.21
C VAL A 147 1.42 4.64 -5.33
N GLY A 148 2.30 5.58 -5.68
CA GLY A 148 1.93 6.99 -5.87
C GLY A 148 0.86 7.18 -6.94
N ILE A 149 1.01 6.54 -8.11
CA ILE A 149 0.04 6.62 -9.21
C ILE A 149 -1.35 6.15 -8.77
N VAL A 150 -1.43 4.98 -8.13
CA VAL A 150 -2.73 4.40 -7.70
C VAL A 150 -3.37 5.24 -6.61
N VAL A 151 -2.59 5.65 -5.60
CA VAL A 151 -3.12 6.43 -4.46
C VAL A 151 -3.62 7.80 -4.89
N TYR A 152 -2.87 8.51 -5.73
CA TYR A 152 -3.29 9.83 -6.20
C TYR A 152 -4.49 9.77 -7.13
N GLU A 153 -4.64 8.73 -7.95
CA GLU A 153 -5.88 8.53 -8.71
C GLU A 153 -7.08 8.27 -7.78
N ALA A 154 -6.93 7.37 -6.82
CA ALA A 154 -7.99 7.09 -5.87
C ALA A 154 -8.37 8.34 -5.05
N TRP A 155 -7.39 9.14 -4.63
CA TRP A 155 -7.60 10.38 -3.89
C TRP A 155 -8.22 11.48 -4.75
N ARG A 156 -7.82 11.57 -6.02
CA ARG A 156 -8.47 12.46 -6.99
C ARG A 156 -9.97 12.19 -7.11
N GLN A 157 -10.37 10.93 -7.15
CA GLN A 157 -11.79 10.54 -7.20
C GLN A 157 -12.56 10.99 -5.94
N LEU A 158 -11.89 11.15 -4.82
CA LEU A 158 -12.43 11.70 -3.56
C LEU A 158 -12.22 13.21 -3.44
N ASN A 159 -11.97 13.91 -4.56
CA ASN A 159 -11.73 15.36 -4.61
C ASN A 159 -10.60 15.84 -3.68
N PHE A 160 -9.57 15.02 -3.49
CA PHE A 160 -8.43 15.30 -2.59
C PHE A 160 -8.87 15.70 -1.18
N GLU A 161 -9.87 15.03 -0.64
CA GLU A 161 -10.41 15.32 0.69
C GLU A 161 -9.28 15.43 1.74
N ASN A 162 -9.32 16.49 2.55
CA ASN A 162 -8.29 16.90 3.52
C ASN A 162 -6.92 17.29 2.92
N GLY A 163 -6.80 17.38 1.60
CA GLY A 163 -5.65 17.97 0.92
C GLY A 163 -5.75 19.51 0.85
N ASN A 164 -4.60 20.17 0.71
CA ASN A 164 -4.51 21.62 0.56
C ASN A 164 -4.48 22.01 -0.92
#